data_8dd227397c4704a6359856ba1fade495
#
_entry.id   8dd227397c4704a6359856ba1fade495
#
_cell.length_a   1.000
_cell.length_b   1.000
_cell.length_c   1.000
_cell.angle_alpha   90.00
_cell.angle_beta   90.00
_cell.angle_gamma   90.00
#
_symmetry.space_group_name_H-M   'P 1'
#
loop_
_entity.id
_entity.type
_entity.pdbx_description
1 polymer ?
#
loop_
_entity_poly.entity_id
_entity_poly.type
_entity_poly.pdbx_seq_one_letter_code
_entity_poly.pdbx_strand_id
1 'polypeptide(L)'
;TSVPILYVFGEAGIVPSIVVAAAVQMGLVAVYAYKACPWRVSLRLSFLRRGMGMVRLGVAFVAAGVMGSGMEFAIRSFLGHAGSMEVLGLYNAGYMMTMTYGGMIFAAMETDYFPRLSAIGQTGEEMSRCVNRQIEVSLLMISPLLVALMVGLPVLLPLLYSGNFLPVADMMRFSILALYLRALSLPVAYIPLGQG
;
A
#
# COMPACT_ATOMS: atom_id res chain seq x y z
N THR A 1 -5.08 -1.69 21.42
CA THR A 1 -6.28 -0.93 21.86
C THR A 1 -7.59 -1.56 21.40
N SER A 2 -7.65 -2.25 20.27
CA SER A 2 -8.89 -2.81 19.72
C SER A 2 -9.35 -4.10 20.43
N VAL A 3 -8.41 -4.95 20.85
CA VAL A 3 -8.70 -6.28 21.44
C VAL A 3 -9.59 -6.23 22.69
N PRO A 4 -9.32 -5.39 23.72
CA PRO A 4 -10.17 -5.35 24.91
C PRO A 4 -11.58 -4.84 24.63
N ILE A 5 -11.75 -3.91 23.66
CA ILE A 5 -13.05 -3.37 23.28
C ILE A 5 -13.90 -4.45 22.58
N LEU A 6 -13.27 -5.20 21.66
CA LEU A 6 -13.92 -6.31 20.97
C LEU A 6 -14.29 -7.45 21.92
N TYR A 7 -13.47 -7.71 22.95
CA TYR A 7 -13.76 -8.74 23.95
C TYR A 7 -14.99 -8.40 24.81
N VAL A 8 -15.18 -7.11 25.16
CA VAL A 8 -16.28 -6.65 26.02
C VAL A 8 -17.59 -6.43 25.23
N PHE A 9 -17.50 -5.86 24.02
CA PHE A 9 -18.67 -5.42 23.25
C PHE A 9 -19.02 -6.31 22.05
N GLY A 10 -18.24 -7.38 21.79
CA GLY A 10 -18.46 -8.27 20.65
C GLY A 10 -18.53 -7.53 19.31
N GLU A 11 -19.47 -7.90 18.45
CA GLU A 11 -19.62 -7.30 17.12
C GLU A 11 -19.96 -5.81 17.15
N ALA A 12 -20.71 -5.34 18.15
CA ALA A 12 -21.04 -3.91 18.32
C ALA A 12 -19.78 -3.06 18.67
N GLY A 13 -18.70 -3.69 19.15
CA GLY A 13 -17.43 -3.06 19.48
C GLY A 13 -16.55 -2.71 18.28
N ILE A 14 -16.86 -3.18 17.06
CA ILE A 14 -16.00 -2.98 15.87
C ILE A 14 -15.86 -1.50 15.55
N VAL A 15 -16.97 -0.78 15.38
CA VAL A 15 -16.95 0.64 15.03
C VAL A 15 -16.35 1.50 16.15
N PRO A 16 -16.74 1.36 17.42
CA PRO A 16 -16.10 2.08 18.52
C PRO A 16 -14.60 1.81 18.64
N SER A 17 -14.14 0.57 18.40
CA SER A 17 -12.71 0.23 18.49
C SER A 17 -11.88 0.97 17.44
N ILE A 18 -12.39 1.15 16.23
CA ILE A 18 -11.73 1.89 15.15
C ILE A 18 -11.64 3.37 15.51
N VAL A 19 -12.73 3.96 16.01
CA VAL A 19 -12.77 5.37 16.40
C VAL A 19 -11.81 5.64 17.55
N VAL A 20 -11.79 4.80 18.58
CA VAL A 20 -10.88 4.93 19.73
C VAL A 20 -9.43 4.76 19.28
N ALA A 21 -9.11 3.80 18.43
CA ALA A 21 -7.77 3.61 17.91
C ALA A 21 -7.29 4.84 17.12
N ALA A 22 -8.14 5.39 16.26
CA ALA A 22 -7.85 6.60 15.50
C ALA A 22 -7.65 7.84 16.42
N ALA A 23 -8.50 7.99 17.44
CA ALA A 23 -8.39 9.09 18.42
C ALA A 23 -7.09 9.00 19.24
N VAL A 24 -6.72 7.80 19.69
CA VAL A 24 -5.45 7.57 20.41
C VAL A 24 -4.26 7.86 19.53
N GLN A 25 -4.27 7.40 18.27
CA GLN A 25 -3.20 7.66 17.31
C GLN A 25 -3.07 9.17 17.04
N MET A 26 -4.18 9.84 16.81
CA MET A 26 -4.19 11.30 16.60
C MET A 26 -3.66 12.04 17.83
N GLY A 27 -4.06 11.65 19.04
CA GLY A 27 -3.58 12.24 20.29
C GLY A 27 -2.07 12.07 20.48
N LEU A 28 -1.54 10.87 20.21
CA LEU A 28 -0.10 10.60 20.29
C LEU A 28 0.67 11.46 19.28
N VAL A 29 0.24 11.49 18.02
CA VAL A 29 0.86 12.33 16.99
C VAL A 29 0.84 13.79 17.36
N ALA A 30 -0.29 14.32 17.88
CA ALA A 30 -0.42 15.70 18.31
C ALA A 30 0.55 16.04 19.47
N VAL A 31 0.68 15.14 20.46
CA VAL A 31 1.61 15.33 21.59
C VAL A 31 3.07 15.32 21.12
N TYR A 32 3.45 14.39 20.24
CA TYR A 32 4.81 14.35 19.70
C TYR A 32 5.10 15.53 18.78
N ALA A 33 4.15 15.94 17.95
CA ALA A 33 4.28 17.12 17.09
C ALA A 33 4.45 18.40 17.91
N TYR A 34 3.68 18.56 19.00
CA TYR A 34 3.81 19.71 19.90
C TYR A 34 5.17 19.75 20.64
N LYS A 35 5.69 18.57 21.03
CA LYS A 35 7.02 18.47 21.64
C LYS A 35 8.16 18.73 20.66
N ALA A 36 8.03 18.28 19.42
CA ALA A 36 9.07 18.43 18.39
C ALA A 36 9.11 19.83 17.77
N CYS A 37 7.95 20.47 17.62
CA CYS A 37 7.82 21.79 17.02
C CYS A 37 6.78 22.61 17.81
N PRO A 38 7.19 23.51 18.75
CA PRO A 38 6.23 24.36 19.45
C PRO A 38 5.52 25.25 18.43
N TRP A 39 4.19 25.11 18.38
CA TRP A 39 3.33 25.78 17.41
C TRP A 39 3.38 27.30 17.56
N ARG A 40 4.24 27.96 16.80
CA ARG A 40 4.14 29.40 16.52
C ARG A 40 3.45 29.56 15.16
N VAL A 41 2.15 29.30 15.13
CA VAL A 41 1.36 29.47 13.91
C VAL A 41 1.10 30.97 13.72
N SER A 42 1.90 31.61 12.88
CA SER A 42 1.57 32.96 12.37
C SER A 42 0.70 32.79 11.11
N LEU A 43 -0.61 33.01 11.26
CA LEU A 43 -1.56 33.04 10.15
C LEU A 43 -1.33 34.30 9.28
N ARG A 44 -0.26 34.34 8.53
CA ARG A 44 -0.03 35.36 7.51
C ARG A 44 -0.57 34.89 6.17
N LEU A 45 -1.33 35.74 5.51
CA LEU A 45 -1.93 35.45 4.18
C LEU A 45 -0.89 35.03 3.12
N SER A 46 0.36 35.50 3.28
CA SER A 46 1.49 35.12 2.45
C SER A 46 1.87 33.63 2.59
N PHE A 47 1.65 33.01 3.76
CA PHE A 47 1.87 31.59 3.97
C PHE A 47 0.81 30.72 3.28
N LEU A 48 -0.46 31.16 3.27
CA LEU A 48 -1.52 30.48 2.53
C LEU A 48 -1.23 30.42 1.02
N ARG A 49 -0.70 31.50 0.47
CA ARG A 49 -0.36 31.57 -0.97
C ARG A 49 0.82 30.65 -1.34
N ARG A 50 1.82 30.52 -0.47
CA ARG A 50 2.92 29.56 -0.65
C ARG A 50 2.47 28.11 -0.42
N GLY A 51 1.53 27.89 0.50
CA GLY A 51 0.94 26.56 0.76
C GLY A 51 0.02 26.07 -0.35
N MET A 52 -0.46 26.93 -1.24
CA MET A 52 -1.37 26.55 -2.33
C MET A 52 -0.72 25.53 -3.31
N GLY A 53 0.58 25.62 -3.53
CA GLY A 53 1.32 24.61 -4.31
C GLY A 53 1.26 23.22 -3.66
N MET A 54 1.44 23.15 -2.35
CA MET A 54 1.32 21.90 -1.58
C MET A 54 -0.11 21.35 -1.59
N VAL A 55 -1.11 22.23 -1.52
CA VAL A 55 -2.54 21.82 -1.61
C VAL A 55 -2.84 21.22 -2.98
N ARG A 56 -2.35 21.85 -4.05
CA ARG A 56 -2.53 21.32 -5.42
C ARG A 56 -1.88 19.94 -5.60
N LEU A 57 -0.68 19.78 -5.07
CA LEU A 57 0.01 18.48 -5.06
C LEU A 57 -0.79 17.45 -4.23
N GLY A 58 -1.23 17.83 -3.03
CA GLY A 58 -2.05 16.99 -2.16
C GLY A 58 -3.36 16.55 -2.84
N VAL A 59 -4.04 17.44 -3.53
CA VAL A 59 -5.25 17.12 -4.32
C VAL A 59 -4.96 16.09 -5.40
N ALA A 60 -3.83 16.22 -6.12
CA ALA A 60 -3.43 15.26 -7.13
C ALA A 60 -3.16 13.86 -6.53
N PHE A 61 -2.49 13.79 -5.37
CA PHE A 61 -2.27 12.53 -4.65
C PHE A 61 -3.58 11.91 -4.16
N VAL A 62 -4.50 12.72 -3.61
CA VAL A 62 -5.81 12.23 -3.17
C VAL A 62 -6.61 11.73 -4.38
N ALA A 63 -6.60 12.45 -5.50
CA ALA A 63 -7.28 12.01 -6.72
C ALA A 63 -6.73 10.67 -7.23
N ALA A 64 -5.41 10.50 -7.27
CA ALA A 64 -4.77 9.24 -7.63
C ALA A 64 -5.16 8.10 -6.67
N GLY A 65 -5.17 8.36 -5.36
CA GLY A 65 -5.60 7.41 -4.34
C GLY A 65 -7.08 7.00 -4.48
N VAL A 66 -7.95 7.97 -4.74
CA VAL A 66 -9.39 7.73 -4.99
C VAL A 66 -9.60 6.90 -6.25
N MET A 67 -8.84 7.16 -7.32
CA MET A 67 -8.90 6.35 -8.54
C MET A 67 -8.47 4.90 -8.28
N GLY A 68 -7.38 4.69 -7.54
CA GLY A 68 -6.91 3.35 -7.18
C GLY A 68 -7.94 2.59 -6.32
N SER A 69 -8.40 3.20 -5.23
CA SER A 69 -9.41 2.60 -4.35
C SER A 69 -10.75 2.42 -5.04
N GLY A 70 -11.13 3.35 -5.93
CA GLY A 70 -12.34 3.27 -6.76
C GLY A 70 -12.31 2.07 -7.70
N MET A 71 -11.16 1.79 -8.32
CA MET A 71 -10.98 0.62 -9.17
C MET A 71 -11.10 -0.69 -8.37
N GLU A 72 -10.48 -0.76 -7.20
CA GLU A 72 -10.64 -1.91 -6.30
C GLU A 72 -12.10 -2.11 -5.88
N PHE A 73 -12.78 -1.03 -5.52
CA PHE A 73 -14.20 -1.06 -5.17
C PHE A 73 -15.06 -1.54 -6.34
N ALA A 74 -14.80 -1.05 -7.56
CA ALA A 74 -15.52 -1.46 -8.75
C ALA A 74 -15.35 -2.96 -9.05
N ILE A 75 -14.13 -3.49 -8.93
CA ILE A 75 -13.85 -4.93 -9.12
C ILE A 75 -14.62 -5.75 -8.07
N ARG A 76 -14.54 -5.38 -6.79
CA ARG A 76 -15.23 -6.10 -5.71
C ARG A 76 -16.75 -6.03 -5.85
N SER A 77 -17.27 -4.86 -6.24
CA SER A 77 -18.71 -4.66 -6.49
C SER A 77 -19.20 -5.51 -7.67
N PHE A 78 -18.42 -5.55 -8.75
CA PHE A 78 -18.73 -6.40 -9.90
C PHE A 78 -18.72 -7.89 -9.52
N LEU A 79 -17.71 -8.36 -8.81
CA LEU A 79 -17.62 -9.74 -8.35
C LEU A 79 -18.76 -10.11 -7.39
N GLY A 80 -19.18 -9.19 -6.55
CA GLY A 80 -20.30 -9.40 -5.63
C GLY A 80 -21.66 -9.44 -6.32
N HIS A 81 -21.81 -8.72 -7.45
CA HIS A 81 -23.07 -8.70 -8.23
C HIS A 81 -23.15 -9.79 -9.29
N ALA A 82 -22.06 -10.02 -10.04
CA ALA A 82 -22.00 -10.98 -11.13
C ALA A 82 -21.61 -12.40 -10.67
N GLY A 83 -20.99 -12.52 -9.50
CA GLY A 83 -20.59 -13.77 -8.86
C GLY A 83 -21.42 -14.09 -7.61
N SER A 84 -20.87 -14.96 -6.78
CA SER A 84 -21.42 -15.25 -5.46
C SER A 84 -20.58 -14.58 -4.37
N MET A 85 -21.13 -14.47 -3.15
CA MET A 85 -20.37 -14.02 -1.98
C MET A 85 -19.15 -14.91 -1.71
N GLU A 86 -19.21 -16.17 -2.11
CA GLU A 86 -18.10 -17.12 -2.03
C GLU A 86 -16.96 -16.71 -2.96
N VAL A 87 -17.26 -16.38 -4.22
CA VAL A 87 -16.27 -15.87 -5.20
C VAL A 87 -15.61 -14.59 -4.72
N LEU A 88 -16.39 -13.66 -4.15
CA LEU A 88 -15.86 -12.44 -3.56
C LEU A 88 -14.94 -12.74 -2.36
N GLY A 89 -15.31 -13.69 -1.51
CA GLY A 89 -14.50 -14.15 -0.39
C GLY A 89 -13.17 -14.75 -0.84
N LEU A 90 -13.21 -15.63 -1.84
CA LEU A 90 -12.02 -16.23 -2.46
C LEU A 90 -11.11 -15.17 -3.07
N TYR A 91 -11.67 -14.21 -3.83
CA TYR A 91 -10.94 -13.09 -4.39
C TYR A 91 -10.24 -12.26 -3.32
N ASN A 92 -10.95 -11.88 -2.26
CA ASN A 92 -10.39 -11.08 -1.18
C ASN A 92 -9.25 -11.81 -0.47
N ALA A 93 -9.38 -13.10 -0.21
CA ALA A 93 -8.34 -13.91 0.41
C ALA A 93 -7.06 -13.95 -0.46
N GLY A 94 -7.20 -14.25 -1.74
CA GLY A 94 -6.07 -14.29 -2.67
C GLY A 94 -5.42 -12.91 -2.89
N TYR A 95 -6.22 -11.87 -2.99
CA TYR A 95 -5.75 -10.50 -3.11
C TYR A 95 -4.96 -10.06 -1.87
N MET A 96 -5.50 -10.32 -0.68
CA MET A 96 -4.83 -10.01 0.60
C MET A 96 -3.49 -10.72 0.72
N MET A 97 -3.43 -12.02 0.44
CA MET A 97 -2.17 -12.76 0.45
C MET A 97 -1.15 -12.14 -0.52
N THR A 98 -1.54 -11.94 -1.76
CA THR A 98 -0.66 -11.42 -2.80
C THR A 98 -0.17 -10.02 -2.47
N MET A 99 -1.06 -9.13 -2.04
CA MET A 99 -0.72 -7.73 -1.71
C MET A 99 0.05 -7.61 -0.41
N THR A 100 -0.23 -8.43 0.59
CA THR A 100 0.51 -8.39 1.87
C THR A 100 1.95 -8.83 1.66
N TYR A 101 2.18 -9.99 1.07
CA TYR A 101 3.55 -10.51 0.91
C TYR A 101 4.35 -9.74 -0.16
N GLY A 102 3.74 -9.44 -1.31
CA GLY A 102 4.38 -8.62 -2.34
C GLY A 102 4.57 -7.17 -1.90
N GLY A 103 3.58 -6.60 -1.20
CA GLY A 103 3.61 -5.24 -0.69
C GLY A 103 4.68 -4.99 0.35
N MET A 104 4.97 -5.96 1.23
CA MET A 104 6.05 -5.85 2.23
C MET A 104 7.42 -5.65 1.57
N ILE A 105 7.70 -6.38 0.48
CA ILE A 105 8.97 -6.22 -0.26
C ILE A 105 9.04 -4.84 -0.89
N PHE A 106 7.98 -4.41 -1.57
CA PHE A 106 7.94 -3.09 -2.17
C PHE A 106 8.10 -1.98 -1.13
N ALA A 107 7.40 -2.05 0.00
CA ALA A 107 7.53 -1.07 1.08
C ALA A 107 8.95 -1.02 1.67
N ALA A 108 9.61 -2.16 1.84
CA ALA A 108 11.00 -2.21 2.29
C ALA A 108 11.94 -1.55 1.28
N MET A 109 11.72 -1.78 -0.01
CA MET A 109 12.51 -1.19 -1.09
C MET A 109 12.28 0.31 -1.22
N GLU A 110 11.05 0.78 -1.08
CA GLU A 110 10.68 2.20 -1.13
C GLU A 110 11.41 3.03 -0.08
N THR A 111 11.57 2.49 1.12
CA THR A 111 12.23 3.18 2.25
C THR A 111 13.69 3.56 1.96
N ASP A 112 14.39 2.78 1.16
CA ASP A 112 15.78 3.02 0.79
C ASP A 112 15.92 3.71 -0.59
N TYR A 113 15.05 3.35 -1.53
CA TYR A 113 15.11 3.85 -2.90
C TYR A 113 14.69 5.32 -3.02
N PHE A 114 13.58 5.71 -2.39
CA PHE A 114 13.03 7.05 -2.52
C PHE A 114 13.99 8.16 -2.05
N PRO A 115 14.66 8.08 -0.88
CA PRO A 115 15.66 9.05 -0.48
C PRO A 115 16.85 9.14 -1.44
N ARG A 116 17.30 8.01 -1.98
CA ARG A 116 18.40 8.01 -2.97
C ARG A 116 17.99 8.66 -4.28
N LEU A 117 16.78 8.40 -4.75
CA LEU A 117 16.25 8.98 -5.97
C LEU A 117 16.10 10.51 -5.84
N SER A 118 15.52 10.98 -4.72
CA SER A 118 15.32 12.41 -4.45
C SER A 118 16.62 13.18 -4.26
N ALA A 119 17.71 12.53 -3.84
CA ALA A 119 19.01 13.16 -3.68
C ALA A 119 19.70 13.47 -5.03
N ILE A 120 19.33 12.78 -6.11
CA ILE A 120 19.93 12.99 -7.46
C ILE A 120 19.39 14.28 -8.11
N GLY A 121 18.18 14.71 -7.78
CA GLY A 121 17.61 16.05 -8.09
C GLY A 121 17.46 16.45 -9.57
N GLN A 122 18.08 15.77 -10.52
CA GLN A 122 17.99 16.09 -11.95
C GLN A 122 17.90 14.83 -12.81
N THR A 123 17.15 14.94 -13.92
CA THR A 123 17.13 13.91 -14.96
C THR A 123 18.49 13.84 -15.66
N GLY A 124 19.05 12.65 -15.73
CA GLY A 124 20.33 12.42 -16.37
C GLY A 124 20.75 10.96 -16.28
N GLU A 125 21.99 10.71 -16.62
CA GLU A 125 22.57 9.36 -16.64
C GLU A 125 22.61 8.74 -15.25
N GLU A 126 22.82 9.54 -14.19
CA GLU A 126 22.81 9.10 -12.79
C GLU A 126 21.42 8.63 -12.35
N MET A 127 20.37 9.36 -12.71
CA MET A 127 18.99 8.98 -12.46
C MET A 127 18.66 7.65 -13.14
N SER A 128 18.98 7.53 -14.44
CA SER A 128 18.76 6.30 -15.19
C SER A 128 19.49 5.11 -14.59
N ARG A 129 20.73 5.31 -14.16
CA ARG A 129 21.54 4.29 -13.49
C ARG A 129 20.96 3.87 -12.14
N CYS A 130 20.45 4.83 -11.36
CA CYS A 130 19.79 4.57 -10.07
C CYS A 130 18.50 3.75 -10.28
N VAL A 131 17.66 4.13 -11.25
CA VAL A 131 16.41 3.45 -11.59
C VAL A 131 16.69 2.03 -12.09
N ASN A 132 17.61 1.85 -13.04
CA ASN A 132 17.94 0.54 -13.58
C ASN A 132 18.49 -0.40 -12.49
N ARG A 133 19.37 0.09 -11.63
CA ARG A 133 19.88 -0.70 -10.49
C ARG A 133 18.76 -1.09 -9.54
N GLN A 134 17.79 -0.20 -9.30
CA GLN A 134 16.63 -0.52 -8.47
C GLN A 134 15.76 -1.59 -9.12
N ILE A 135 15.54 -1.53 -10.43
CA ILE A 135 14.80 -2.57 -11.16
C ILE A 135 15.52 -3.93 -11.02
N GLU A 136 16.83 -3.96 -11.23
CA GLU A 136 17.62 -5.20 -11.08
C GLU A 136 17.50 -5.80 -9.69
N VAL A 137 17.67 -4.98 -8.63
CA VAL A 137 17.55 -5.42 -7.25
C VAL A 137 16.13 -5.88 -6.95
N SER A 138 15.11 -5.15 -7.44
CA SER A 138 13.70 -5.53 -7.28
C SER A 138 13.41 -6.89 -7.89
N LEU A 139 13.86 -7.12 -9.11
CA LEU A 139 13.66 -8.39 -9.81
C LEU A 139 14.42 -9.53 -9.12
N LEU A 140 15.66 -9.28 -8.70
CA LEU A 140 16.49 -10.28 -8.01
C LEU A 140 15.85 -10.75 -6.69
N MET A 141 15.24 -9.83 -5.94
CA MET A 141 14.61 -10.15 -4.67
C MET A 141 13.22 -10.76 -4.84
N ILE A 142 12.42 -10.23 -5.79
CA ILE A 142 11.04 -10.66 -5.93
C ILE A 142 10.91 -11.98 -6.69
N SER A 143 11.79 -12.25 -7.67
CA SER A 143 11.71 -13.46 -8.49
C SER A 143 11.75 -14.77 -7.68
N PRO A 144 12.70 -15.00 -6.77
CA PRO A 144 12.73 -16.22 -5.98
C PRO A 144 11.51 -16.31 -5.05
N LEU A 145 11.02 -15.19 -4.51
CA LEU A 145 9.82 -15.18 -3.70
C LEU A 145 8.59 -15.55 -4.51
N LEU A 146 8.42 -14.99 -5.71
CA LEU A 146 7.27 -15.30 -6.56
C LEU A 146 7.26 -16.77 -7.00
N VAL A 147 8.45 -17.32 -7.30
CA VAL A 147 8.58 -18.76 -7.61
C VAL A 147 8.23 -19.59 -6.37
N ALA A 148 8.75 -19.24 -5.21
CA ALA A 148 8.44 -19.94 -3.97
C ALA A 148 6.94 -19.86 -3.63
N LEU A 149 6.30 -18.72 -3.84
CA LEU A 149 4.85 -18.55 -3.68
C LEU A 149 4.11 -19.43 -4.70
N MET A 150 4.46 -19.38 -5.98
CA MET A 150 3.80 -20.18 -7.02
C MET A 150 3.84 -21.69 -6.73
N VAL A 151 4.99 -22.18 -6.34
CA VAL A 151 5.18 -23.60 -5.99
C VAL A 151 4.54 -23.94 -4.64
N GLY A 152 4.60 -23.00 -3.69
CA GLY A 152 4.08 -23.18 -2.35
C GLY A 152 2.57 -23.04 -2.20
N LEU A 153 1.85 -22.42 -3.16
CA LEU A 153 0.40 -22.18 -3.09
C LEU A 153 -0.43 -23.39 -2.65
N PRO A 154 -0.25 -24.59 -3.24
CA PRO A 154 -1.06 -25.76 -2.86
C PRO A 154 -0.84 -26.21 -1.41
N VAL A 155 0.26 -25.83 -0.78
CA VAL A 155 0.57 -26.12 0.61
C VAL A 155 0.18 -24.94 1.52
N LEU A 156 0.46 -23.71 1.09
CA LEU A 156 0.20 -22.49 1.87
C LEU A 156 -1.29 -22.22 2.01
N LEU A 157 -2.09 -22.44 0.97
CA LEU A 157 -3.53 -22.18 1.03
C LEU A 157 -4.25 -23.05 2.07
N PRO A 158 -4.08 -24.38 2.09
CA PRO A 158 -4.69 -25.22 3.13
C PRO A 158 -4.15 -24.94 4.55
N LEU A 159 -2.88 -24.52 4.65
CA LEU A 159 -2.23 -24.22 5.93
C LEU A 159 -2.73 -22.91 6.56
N LEU A 160 -2.92 -21.86 5.75
CA LEU A 160 -3.29 -20.52 6.22
C LEU A 160 -4.81 -20.29 6.27
N TYR A 161 -5.54 -20.96 5.38
CA TYR A 161 -7.01 -20.86 5.31
C TYR A 161 -7.62 -22.25 5.56
N SER A 162 -8.21 -22.84 4.55
CA SER A 162 -8.76 -24.20 4.59
C SER A 162 -8.71 -24.80 3.19
N GLY A 163 -8.94 -26.10 3.05
CA GLY A 163 -8.98 -26.76 1.75
C GLY A 163 -9.99 -26.18 0.77
N ASN A 164 -11.02 -25.49 1.25
CA ASN A 164 -12.04 -24.81 0.43
C ASN A 164 -11.47 -23.64 -0.38
N PHE A 165 -10.29 -23.13 -0.01
CA PHE A 165 -9.63 -22.02 -0.70
C PHE A 165 -8.69 -22.44 -1.84
N LEU A 166 -8.55 -23.73 -2.11
CA LEU A 166 -7.74 -24.23 -3.25
C LEU A 166 -8.09 -23.58 -4.60
N PRO A 167 -9.38 -23.31 -4.95
CA PRO A 167 -9.72 -22.65 -6.22
C PRO A 167 -9.10 -21.26 -6.40
N VAL A 168 -8.68 -20.61 -5.31
CA VAL A 168 -7.98 -19.31 -5.35
C VAL A 168 -6.59 -19.42 -5.97
N ALA A 169 -5.99 -20.61 -5.97
CA ALA A 169 -4.62 -20.82 -6.47
C ALA A 169 -4.44 -20.34 -7.91
N ASP A 170 -5.41 -20.61 -8.78
CA ASP A 170 -5.33 -20.21 -10.20
C ASP A 170 -5.39 -18.68 -10.34
N MET A 171 -6.28 -18.02 -9.61
CA MET A 171 -6.34 -16.56 -9.58
C MET A 171 -5.04 -15.98 -9.01
N MET A 172 -4.48 -16.56 -7.96
CA MET A 172 -3.24 -16.09 -7.35
C MET A 172 -2.05 -16.20 -8.29
N ARG A 173 -2.00 -17.20 -9.16
CA ARG A 173 -0.94 -17.30 -10.19
C ARG A 173 -0.91 -16.09 -11.11
N PHE A 174 -2.07 -15.60 -11.54
CA PHE A 174 -2.16 -14.37 -12.32
C PHE A 174 -1.77 -13.12 -11.48
N SER A 175 -2.18 -13.07 -10.23
CA SER A 175 -1.82 -11.97 -9.32
C SER A 175 -0.32 -11.93 -9.03
N ILE A 176 0.33 -13.08 -8.90
CA ILE A 176 1.78 -13.20 -8.76
C ILE A 176 2.50 -12.65 -10.00
N LEU A 177 2.00 -12.97 -11.19
CA LEU A 177 2.55 -12.40 -12.44
C LEU A 177 2.37 -10.86 -12.48
N ALA A 178 1.24 -10.35 -12.01
CA ALA A 178 1.01 -8.91 -11.90
C ALA A 178 1.99 -8.23 -10.93
N LEU A 179 2.39 -8.89 -9.84
CA LEU A 179 3.45 -8.38 -8.94
C LEU A 179 4.81 -8.26 -9.63
N TYR A 180 5.14 -9.18 -10.52
CA TYR A 180 6.36 -9.09 -11.32
C TYR A 180 6.37 -7.85 -12.22
N LEU A 181 5.25 -7.58 -12.91
CA LEU A 181 5.09 -6.38 -13.71
C LEU A 181 5.13 -5.10 -12.85
N ARG A 182 4.57 -5.16 -11.64
CA ARG A 182 4.64 -4.07 -10.67
C ARG A 182 6.08 -3.78 -10.24
N ALA A 183 6.92 -4.80 -10.06
CA ALA A 183 8.33 -4.63 -9.72
C ALA A 183 9.11 -3.86 -10.78
N LEU A 184 8.73 -3.99 -12.05
CA LEU A 184 9.32 -3.24 -13.17
C LEU A 184 8.82 -1.79 -13.20
N SER A 185 7.52 -1.58 -12.97
CA SER A 185 6.89 -0.26 -13.12
C SER A 185 7.11 0.66 -11.92
N LEU A 186 7.23 0.11 -10.72
CA LEU A 186 7.28 0.88 -9.47
C LEU A 186 8.50 1.83 -9.40
N PRO A 187 9.75 1.41 -9.71
CA PRO A 187 10.89 2.32 -9.69
C PRO A 187 10.76 3.49 -10.68
N VAL A 188 10.12 3.26 -11.82
CA VAL A 188 9.87 4.29 -12.84
C VAL A 188 8.78 5.27 -12.37
N ALA A 189 7.74 4.77 -11.68
CA ALA A 189 6.65 5.59 -11.17
C ALA A 189 7.11 6.60 -10.10
N TYR A 190 8.23 6.36 -9.43
CA TYR A 190 8.80 7.28 -8.45
C TYR A 190 9.62 8.43 -9.05
N ILE A 191 9.97 8.39 -10.34
CA ILE A 191 10.74 9.46 -10.99
C ILE A 191 10.06 10.83 -10.86
N PRO A 192 8.77 10.99 -11.21
CA PRO A 192 8.08 12.28 -11.06
C PRO A 192 7.97 12.75 -9.61
N LEU A 193 7.89 11.80 -8.67
CA LEU A 193 7.80 12.09 -7.24
C LEU A 193 9.13 12.55 -6.64
N GLY A 194 10.25 12.08 -7.18
CA GLY A 194 11.59 12.47 -6.74
C GLY A 194 12.04 13.83 -7.27
N GLN A 195 11.36 14.34 -8.29
CA GLN A 195 11.68 15.64 -8.92
C GLN A 195 10.87 16.81 -8.35
N GLY A 196 9.86 16.58 -7.48
CA GLY A 196 9.04 17.59 -6.83
C GLY A 196 7.85 18.00 -7.66
#